data_34d39c0c7d6fdfbb765d5fa96188e4c0
#
_entry.id   34d39c0c7d6fdfbb765d5fa96188e4c0
#
_cell.length_a   1.000
_cell.length_b   1.000
_cell.length_c   1.000
_cell.angle_alpha   90.00
_cell.angle_beta   90.00
_cell.angle_gamma   90.00
#
_symmetry.space_group_name_H-M   'P 1'
#
loop_
_entity.id
_entity.type
_entity.pdbx_description
1 polymer ?
#
loop_
_entity_poly.entity_id
_entity_poly.type
_entity_poly.pdbx_seq_one_letter_code
_entity_poly.pdbx_strand_id
1 'polypeptide(L)'
;MPSRTSTTPLPTFRVPLAVLLGAIACWFVFNWTQPAGPGLDPDAVQYVAAAKSLAANGTLEVPDDSWDSPDSVEPLSHFPPGLSTVLAAPVALGADPVQAARVVNGIAALVLVALVFMLVSWAEGRAAGAVAAIAVAVTPAVAFQFLDVLSEPLFFALMVTTLACMIWRPRSPIWAGVAASAAALVRYAGVSVIAAAGVWSLLLPGTPRQRIRRAVTAGIPGVVALGAWMVRTRLETHGEGIRHFSVYGQIAPTLREGVRTLAGWSAPLADGAWRTIPAVIAACALVVLARDVLRRWAVRDRLLGSRSATVGDGAERARLVVAATLVMAACYVAVVVAARLFADPAIPLDERLLAPLMLLAMVALVVTVSNGWRVWRRPACVVAAVLLLGWAAASAWATAQEGSYAVETGNDYADQMWFGSPLIAWVRDHGAGRELYTNYPTALYFHANRFSRALPQAPRPDTARAFADTVAREHGLIIAFDRASRFAASPTALMQLVPPPVHVVLRTHDGAIYELPR
;
A
#
# COMPACT_ATOMS: atom_id res chain seq x y z
N MET A 1 31.16 -33.36 -20.04
CA MET A 1 31.28 -31.95 -20.46
C MET A 1 30.15 -31.16 -19.82
N PRO A 2 30.39 -30.15 -18.99
CA PRO A 2 29.35 -29.33 -18.42
C PRO A 2 28.82 -28.39 -19.51
N SER A 3 27.52 -28.46 -19.78
CA SER A 3 26.80 -27.59 -20.71
C SER A 3 26.88 -26.14 -20.21
N ARG A 4 27.50 -25.26 -21.01
CA ARG A 4 27.50 -23.82 -20.81
C ARG A 4 26.08 -23.30 -20.66
N THR A 5 25.75 -22.78 -19.51
CA THR A 5 24.54 -22.03 -19.25
C THR A 5 24.59 -20.73 -20.06
N SER A 6 23.91 -20.69 -21.20
CA SER A 6 23.70 -19.46 -21.93
C SER A 6 22.73 -18.56 -21.13
N THR A 7 23.28 -17.71 -20.30
CA THR A 7 22.58 -16.51 -19.85
C THR A 7 22.50 -15.59 -21.07
N THR A 8 21.36 -15.53 -21.72
CA THR A 8 21.10 -14.52 -22.77
C THR A 8 21.26 -13.15 -22.12
N PRO A 9 22.26 -12.35 -22.50
CA PRO A 9 22.44 -11.02 -21.94
C PRO A 9 21.19 -10.19 -22.24
N LEU A 10 20.71 -9.43 -21.24
CA LEU A 10 19.70 -8.41 -21.46
C LEU A 10 20.22 -7.44 -22.52
N PRO A 11 19.51 -7.19 -23.60
CA PRO A 11 20.01 -6.29 -24.65
C PRO A 11 20.26 -4.89 -24.09
N THR A 12 21.47 -4.40 -24.31
CA THR A 12 22.10 -3.20 -23.72
C THR A 12 21.24 -1.92 -23.73
N PHE A 13 20.29 -1.78 -24.65
CA PHE A 13 19.42 -0.60 -24.75
C PHE A 13 18.13 -0.65 -23.92
N ARG A 14 17.82 -1.76 -23.23
CA ARG A 14 16.60 -1.83 -22.40
C ARG A 14 16.79 -1.17 -21.04
N VAL A 15 17.98 -1.28 -20.46
CA VAL A 15 18.29 -0.70 -19.16
C VAL A 15 18.22 0.82 -19.16
N PRO A 16 18.83 1.55 -20.10
CA PRO A 16 18.71 3.02 -20.13
C PRO A 16 17.27 3.53 -20.24
N LEU A 17 16.44 2.89 -21.06
CA LEU A 17 15.04 3.30 -21.19
C LEU A 17 14.23 2.97 -19.93
N ALA A 18 14.50 1.85 -19.26
CA ALA A 18 13.89 1.50 -17.98
C ALA A 18 14.21 2.54 -16.90
N VAL A 19 15.49 2.92 -16.82
CA VAL A 19 15.95 3.94 -15.88
C VAL A 19 15.34 5.30 -16.18
N LEU A 20 15.26 5.69 -17.46
CA LEU A 20 14.64 6.96 -17.88
C LEU A 20 13.16 7.02 -17.48
N LEU A 21 12.37 5.99 -17.80
CA LEU A 21 10.95 5.95 -17.43
C LEU A 21 10.76 5.95 -15.92
N GLY A 22 11.60 5.19 -15.19
CA GLY A 22 11.59 5.20 -13.73
C GLY A 22 11.98 6.55 -13.14
N ALA A 23 12.99 7.23 -13.72
CA ALA A 23 13.40 8.56 -13.30
C ALA A 23 12.31 9.62 -13.52
N ILE A 24 11.56 9.50 -14.62
CA ILE A 24 10.39 10.36 -14.89
C ILE A 24 9.32 10.12 -13.79
N ALA A 25 9.01 8.88 -13.45
CA ALA A 25 8.04 8.57 -12.39
C ALA A 25 8.53 9.12 -11.03
N CYS A 26 9.80 8.94 -10.70
CA CYS A 26 10.43 9.51 -9.51
C CYS A 26 10.29 11.04 -9.49
N TRP A 27 10.57 11.70 -10.61
CA TRP A 27 10.44 13.16 -10.75
C TRP A 27 8.99 13.63 -10.51
N PHE A 28 7.98 12.91 -11.01
CA PHE A 28 6.58 13.24 -10.72
C PHE A 28 6.26 13.14 -9.23
N VAL A 29 6.74 12.11 -8.52
CA VAL A 29 6.55 12.00 -7.06
C VAL A 29 7.11 13.24 -6.37
N PHE A 30 8.34 13.65 -6.71
CA PHE A 30 8.94 14.86 -6.12
C PHE A 30 8.22 16.14 -6.51
N ASN A 31 7.71 16.26 -7.72
CA ASN A 31 7.04 17.46 -8.19
C ASN A 31 5.65 17.62 -7.56
N TRP A 32 4.87 16.54 -7.47
CA TRP A 32 3.52 16.59 -6.92
C TRP A 32 3.46 16.63 -5.38
N THR A 33 4.57 16.37 -4.71
CA THR A 33 4.69 16.52 -3.24
C THR A 33 5.39 17.82 -2.83
N GLN A 34 5.38 18.84 -3.67
CA GLN A 34 5.89 20.19 -3.35
C GLN A 34 4.75 21.22 -3.44
N PRO A 35 4.83 22.33 -2.63
CA PRO A 35 5.84 22.60 -1.61
C PRO A 35 5.55 21.94 -0.25
N ALA A 36 4.33 21.44 -0.03
CA ALA A 36 3.85 20.98 1.28
C ALA A 36 4.56 19.73 1.82
N GLY A 37 5.20 18.95 0.94
CA GLY A 37 5.71 17.62 1.27
C GLY A 37 4.72 16.52 0.87
N PRO A 38 5.05 15.24 1.14
CA PRO A 38 4.12 14.15 0.97
C PRO A 38 2.96 14.24 1.99
N GLY A 39 1.80 13.73 1.63
CA GLY A 39 0.63 13.67 2.49
C GLY A 39 0.90 12.90 3.78
N LEU A 40 0.24 13.31 4.83
CA LEU A 40 0.44 12.80 6.18
C LEU A 40 -0.85 12.16 6.68
N ASP A 41 -1.13 10.94 6.23
CA ASP A 41 -2.21 10.08 6.71
C ASP A 41 -1.97 9.73 8.22
N PRO A 42 -2.98 9.41 9.02
CA PRO A 42 -2.80 8.94 10.40
C PRO A 42 -1.80 7.79 10.54
N ASP A 43 -1.70 6.89 9.54
CA ASP A 43 -0.70 5.82 9.51
C ASP A 43 0.74 6.35 9.47
N ALA A 44 0.94 7.55 8.89
CA ALA A 44 2.26 8.18 8.80
C ALA A 44 2.89 8.43 10.18
N VAL A 45 2.06 8.72 11.21
CA VAL A 45 2.54 8.88 12.60
C VAL A 45 3.25 7.60 13.06
N GLN A 46 2.61 6.45 12.81
CA GLN A 46 3.15 5.15 13.21
C GLN A 46 4.52 4.88 12.55
N TYR A 47 4.62 5.12 11.24
CA TYR A 47 5.87 4.90 10.50
C TYR A 47 6.98 5.87 10.92
N VAL A 48 6.65 7.15 11.06
CA VAL A 48 7.60 8.21 11.40
C VAL A 48 8.06 8.10 12.85
N ALA A 49 7.14 7.86 13.79
CA ALA A 49 7.48 7.71 15.20
C ALA A 49 8.35 6.48 15.45
N ALA A 50 7.98 5.33 14.90
CA ALA A 50 8.78 4.11 15.01
C ALA A 50 10.17 4.27 14.36
N ALA A 51 10.28 5.01 13.26
CA ALA A 51 11.58 5.32 12.65
C ALA A 51 12.45 6.21 13.54
N LYS A 52 11.86 7.24 14.16
CA LYS A 52 12.55 8.12 15.13
C LYS A 52 12.99 7.33 16.36
N SER A 53 12.10 6.50 16.93
CA SER A 53 12.41 5.64 18.09
C SER A 53 13.54 4.66 17.78
N LEU A 54 13.48 4.00 16.61
CA LEU A 54 14.53 3.07 16.19
C LEU A 54 15.88 3.78 15.98
N ALA A 55 15.87 4.97 15.40
CA ALA A 55 17.08 5.75 15.16
C ALA A 55 17.71 6.28 16.46
N ALA A 56 16.90 6.68 17.43
CA ALA A 56 17.36 7.27 18.69
C ALA A 56 17.68 6.23 19.77
N ASN A 57 16.82 5.24 19.93
CA ASN A 57 16.80 4.33 21.08
C ASN A 57 17.04 2.86 20.72
N GLY A 58 17.00 2.51 19.42
CA GLY A 58 17.07 1.12 18.96
C GLY A 58 15.77 0.33 19.19
N THR A 59 14.66 1.00 19.57
CA THR A 59 13.34 0.41 19.83
C THR A 59 12.36 0.78 18.73
N LEU A 60 11.31 -0.01 18.53
CA LEU A 60 10.21 0.28 17.62
C LEU A 60 8.98 0.64 18.46
N GLU A 61 8.91 1.89 18.88
CA GLU A 61 7.83 2.45 19.68
C GLU A 61 7.09 3.53 18.91
N VAL A 62 5.80 3.64 19.19
CA VAL A 62 4.89 4.61 18.59
C VAL A 62 4.07 5.30 19.68
N PRO A 63 3.50 6.48 19.42
CA PRO A 63 2.57 7.09 20.36
C PRO A 63 1.36 6.18 20.63
N ASP A 64 1.00 6.04 21.91
CA ASP A 64 -0.31 5.52 22.30
C ASP A 64 -1.26 6.70 22.44
N ASP A 65 -2.17 6.87 21.50
CA ASP A 65 -3.11 7.98 21.47
C ASP A 65 -4.42 7.67 22.22
N SER A 66 -4.51 6.55 22.93
CA SER A 66 -5.69 6.23 23.74
C SER A 66 -5.80 7.17 24.94
N TRP A 67 -6.99 7.78 25.12
CA TRP A 67 -7.21 8.76 26.20
C TRP A 67 -7.16 8.15 27.60
N ASP A 68 -7.37 6.85 27.72
CA ASP A 68 -7.41 6.07 28.98
C ASP A 68 -6.15 5.23 29.21
N SER A 69 -5.17 5.30 28.31
CA SER A 69 -3.90 4.62 28.50
C SER A 69 -3.04 5.33 29.56
N PRO A 70 -2.38 4.58 30.47
CA PRO A 70 -1.41 5.15 31.39
C PRO A 70 -0.10 5.56 30.71
N ASP A 71 0.22 4.94 29.56
CA ASP A 71 1.47 5.13 28.83
C ASP A 71 1.30 6.10 27.68
N SER A 72 2.35 6.85 27.36
CA SER A 72 2.37 7.77 26.22
C SER A 72 2.91 7.13 24.94
N VAL A 73 3.49 5.93 25.05
CA VAL A 73 4.07 5.18 23.94
C VAL A 73 3.77 3.69 24.10
N GLU A 74 3.61 3.03 22.97
CA GLU A 74 3.42 1.59 22.88
C GLU A 74 4.38 0.95 21.86
N PRO A 75 4.65 -0.36 21.96
CA PRO A 75 5.42 -1.05 20.94
C PRO A 75 4.67 -1.05 19.59
N LEU A 76 5.38 -0.77 18.50
CA LEU A 76 4.82 -0.90 17.16
C LEU A 76 4.30 -2.34 16.95
N SER A 77 2.99 -2.48 16.79
CA SER A 77 2.30 -3.76 16.62
C SER A 77 1.32 -3.75 15.45
N HIS A 78 0.72 -2.59 15.17
CA HIS A 78 -0.33 -2.44 14.16
C HIS A 78 0.22 -2.65 12.73
N PHE A 79 1.42 -2.15 12.45
CA PHE A 79 2.12 -2.31 11.17
C PHE A 79 3.38 -3.14 11.29
N PRO A 80 3.82 -3.84 10.21
CA PRO A 80 5.14 -4.45 10.17
C PRO A 80 6.25 -3.39 10.15
N PRO A 81 7.49 -3.74 10.55
CA PRO A 81 8.55 -2.77 10.80
C PRO A 81 9.26 -2.24 9.57
N GLY A 82 8.98 -2.79 8.36
CA GLY A 82 9.82 -2.63 7.19
C GLY A 82 9.99 -1.17 6.74
N LEU A 83 8.90 -0.40 6.63
CA LEU A 83 9.02 1.01 6.25
C LEU A 83 9.75 1.81 7.33
N SER A 84 9.37 1.67 8.60
CA SER A 84 10.03 2.37 9.71
C SER A 84 11.52 2.05 9.80
N THR A 85 11.92 0.79 9.55
CA THR A 85 13.33 0.38 9.52
C THR A 85 14.09 1.04 8.36
N VAL A 86 13.47 1.13 7.17
CA VAL A 86 14.08 1.82 6.02
C VAL A 86 14.24 3.31 6.30
N LEU A 87 13.26 3.95 6.94
CA LEU A 87 13.31 5.36 7.29
C LEU A 87 14.30 5.65 8.42
N ALA A 88 14.48 4.73 9.37
CA ALA A 88 15.37 4.93 10.51
C ALA A 88 16.82 5.20 10.10
N ALA A 89 17.30 4.60 9.00
CA ALA A 89 18.68 4.78 8.56
C ALA A 89 19.01 6.25 8.19
N PRO A 90 18.27 6.94 7.28
CA PRO A 90 18.51 8.36 7.04
C PRO A 90 18.18 9.25 8.25
N VAL A 91 17.20 8.88 9.08
CA VAL A 91 16.86 9.62 10.31
C VAL A 91 18.02 9.59 11.32
N ALA A 92 18.68 8.46 11.48
CA ALA A 92 19.89 8.34 12.31
C ALA A 92 21.05 9.21 11.82
N LEU A 93 21.04 9.60 10.53
CA LEU A 93 22.00 10.53 9.93
C LEU A 93 21.52 11.99 9.98
N GLY A 94 20.42 12.28 10.67
CA GLY A 94 19.87 13.63 10.85
C GLY A 94 18.89 14.07 9.78
N ALA A 95 18.44 13.18 8.89
CA ALA A 95 17.42 13.53 7.90
C ALA A 95 16.03 13.66 8.56
N ASP A 96 15.23 14.59 8.03
CA ASP A 96 13.81 14.65 8.39
C ASP A 96 13.08 13.36 7.91
N PRO A 97 12.32 12.67 8.76
CA PRO A 97 11.70 11.40 8.43
C PRO A 97 10.62 11.50 7.33
N VAL A 98 9.92 12.63 7.22
CA VAL A 98 8.91 12.86 6.18
C VAL A 98 9.60 13.02 4.82
N GLN A 99 10.71 13.79 4.78
CA GLN A 99 11.53 13.91 3.57
C GLN A 99 12.23 12.58 3.21
N ALA A 100 12.65 11.81 4.20
CA ALA A 100 13.17 10.45 3.96
C ALA A 100 12.11 9.54 3.32
N ALA A 101 10.86 9.59 3.79
CA ALA A 101 9.76 8.85 3.19
C ALA A 101 9.48 9.27 1.73
N ARG A 102 9.54 10.57 1.44
CA ARG A 102 9.43 11.10 0.08
C ARG A 102 10.51 10.53 -0.85
N VAL A 103 11.75 10.45 -0.37
CA VAL A 103 12.86 9.83 -1.14
C VAL A 103 12.61 8.35 -1.35
N VAL A 104 12.16 7.61 -0.33
CA VAL A 104 11.81 6.18 -0.44
C VAL A 104 10.70 5.98 -1.48
N ASN A 105 9.66 6.80 -1.47
CA ASN A 105 8.58 6.76 -2.47
C ASN A 105 9.11 7.01 -3.88
N GLY A 106 9.97 8.01 -4.07
CA GLY A 106 10.59 8.30 -5.37
C GLY A 106 11.41 7.12 -5.90
N ILE A 107 12.25 6.51 -5.03
CA ILE A 107 13.02 5.33 -5.38
C ILE A 107 12.10 4.13 -5.68
N ALA A 108 11.06 3.93 -4.90
CA ALA A 108 10.09 2.87 -5.13
C ALA A 108 9.36 3.05 -6.47
N ALA A 109 8.98 4.28 -6.85
CA ALA A 109 8.40 4.59 -8.16
C ALA A 109 9.37 4.29 -9.31
N LEU A 110 10.64 4.69 -9.16
CA LEU A 110 11.69 4.38 -10.14
C LEU A 110 11.82 2.86 -10.32
N VAL A 111 11.96 2.11 -9.23
CA VAL A 111 12.14 0.65 -9.27
C VAL A 111 10.91 -0.03 -9.86
N LEU A 112 9.70 0.36 -9.42
CA LEU A 112 8.45 -0.19 -9.91
C LEU A 112 8.32 -0.05 -11.42
N VAL A 113 8.43 1.18 -11.93
CA VAL A 113 8.23 1.50 -13.35
C VAL A 113 9.31 0.87 -14.22
N ALA A 114 10.58 0.90 -13.75
CA ALA A 114 11.69 0.24 -14.45
C ALA A 114 11.51 -1.28 -14.54
N LEU A 115 11.10 -1.94 -13.45
CA LEU A 115 10.88 -3.39 -13.44
C LEU A 115 9.67 -3.79 -14.29
N VAL A 116 8.57 -3.05 -14.26
CA VAL A 116 7.41 -3.29 -15.13
C VAL A 116 7.81 -3.17 -16.59
N PHE A 117 8.53 -2.09 -16.95
CA PHE A 117 9.08 -1.93 -18.29
C PHE A 117 9.95 -3.13 -18.70
N MET A 118 10.91 -3.52 -17.86
CA MET A 118 11.84 -4.61 -18.17
C MET A 118 11.12 -5.95 -18.31
N LEU A 119 10.17 -6.24 -17.42
CA LEU A 119 9.40 -7.49 -17.40
C LEU A 119 8.55 -7.65 -18.68
N VAL A 120 7.79 -6.60 -19.02
CA VAL A 120 6.93 -6.63 -20.20
C VAL A 120 7.76 -6.53 -21.48
N SER A 121 8.83 -5.73 -21.50
CA SER A 121 9.76 -5.68 -22.65
C SER A 121 10.43 -7.02 -22.93
N TRP A 122 10.74 -7.78 -21.89
CA TRP A 122 11.31 -9.13 -22.04
C TRP A 122 10.32 -10.08 -22.72
N ALA A 123 9.02 -9.95 -22.45
CA ALA A 123 7.96 -10.77 -23.01
C ALA A 123 7.53 -10.33 -24.41
N GLU A 124 7.25 -9.05 -24.61
CA GLU A 124 6.54 -8.51 -25.76
C GLU A 124 7.27 -7.40 -26.53
N GLY A 125 8.46 -7.00 -26.10
CA GLY A 125 9.25 -5.96 -26.75
C GLY A 125 9.07 -4.57 -26.12
N ARG A 126 9.92 -3.61 -26.56
CA ARG A 126 10.09 -2.31 -25.90
C ARG A 126 8.81 -1.45 -25.91
N ALA A 127 8.07 -1.47 -27.00
CA ALA A 127 6.84 -0.68 -27.10
C ALA A 127 5.79 -1.14 -26.08
N ALA A 128 5.56 -2.45 -25.97
CA ALA A 128 4.66 -3.00 -24.96
C ALA A 128 5.16 -2.71 -23.54
N GLY A 129 6.48 -2.80 -23.30
CA GLY A 129 7.09 -2.44 -22.03
C GLY A 129 6.84 -0.98 -21.66
N ALA A 130 7.01 -0.05 -22.59
CA ALA A 130 6.75 1.37 -22.38
C ALA A 130 5.26 1.64 -22.07
N VAL A 131 4.36 1.01 -22.85
CA VAL A 131 2.91 1.11 -22.59
C VAL A 131 2.55 0.61 -21.20
N ALA A 132 3.08 -0.54 -20.77
CA ALA A 132 2.80 -1.07 -19.43
C ALA A 132 3.35 -0.17 -18.31
N ALA A 133 4.57 0.32 -18.47
CA ALA A 133 5.22 1.22 -17.52
C ALA A 133 4.44 2.52 -17.35
N ILE A 134 4.03 3.14 -18.47
CA ILE A 134 3.21 4.35 -18.47
C ILE A 134 1.83 4.06 -17.88
N ALA A 135 1.15 3.00 -18.32
CA ALA A 135 -0.17 2.64 -17.80
C ALA A 135 -0.17 2.46 -16.28
N VAL A 136 0.86 1.81 -15.71
CA VAL A 136 1.01 1.67 -14.26
C VAL A 136 1.26 3.03 -13.60
N ALA A 137 2.14 3.86 -14.17
CA ALA A 137 2.50 5.16 -13.59
C ALA A 137 1.35 6.18 -13.59
N VAL A 138 0.44 6.10 -14.58
CA VAL A 138 -0.70 7.04 -14.69
C VAL A 138 -2.00 6.48 -14.11
N THR A 139 -2.00 5.28 -13.54
CA THR A 139 -3.19 4.70 -12.92
C THR A 139 -3.43 5.34 -11.55
N PRO A 140 -4.58 6.04 -11.31
CA PRO A 140 -4.84 6.77 -10.07
C PRO A 140 -4.66 5.91 -8.82
N ALA A 141 -5.27 4.70 -8.78
CA ALA A 141 -5.18 3.79 -7.66
C ALA A 141 -3.74 3.42 -7.26
N VAL A 142 -2.79 3.47 -8.20
CA VAL A 142 -1.37 3.22 -7.94
C VAL A 142 -0.63 4.53 -7.66
N ALA A 143 -0.84 5.55 -8.49
CA ALA A 143 -0.09 6.81 -8.45
C ALA A 143 -0.30 7.57 -7.14
N PHE A 144 -1.56 7.63 -6.63
CA PHE A 144 -1.88 8.37 -5.41
C PHE A 144 -1.17 7.81 -4.18
N GLN A 145 -0.88 6.52 -4.13
CA GLN A 145 -0.15 5.92 -3.01
C GLN A 145 1.29 6.46 -2.87
N PHE A 146 1.85 7.06 -3.92
CA PHE A 146 3.19 7.64 -3.91
C PHE A 146 3.22 9.09 -3.40
N LEU A 147 2.05 9.71 -3.24
CA LEU A 147 1.94 11.10 -2.79
C LEU A 147 1.97 11.23 -1.26
N ASP A 148 1.76 10.14 -0.53
CA ASP A 148 1.62 10.14 0.92
C ASP A 148 2.74 9.33 1.60
N VAL A 149 2.95 9.54 2.91
CA VAL A 149 3.87 8.74 3.73
C VAL A 149 3.22 7.40 4.06
N LEU A 150 3.27 6.49 3.09
CA LEU A 150 2.63 5.18 3.14
C LEU A 150 3.60 4.05 2.82
N SER A 151 3.25 2.84 3.25
CA SER A 151 4.05 1.63 2.97
C SER A 151 3.80 1.01 1.59
N GLU A 152 2.73 1.42 0.91
CA GLU A 152 2.29 0.92 -0.39
C GLU A 152 3.34 1.09 -1.49
N PRO A 153 4.00 2.24 -1.66
CA PRO A 153 5.03 2.43 -2.68
C PRO A 153 6.12 1.38 -2.62
N LEU A 154 6.69 1.18 -1.44
CA LEU A 154 7.75 0.21 -1.21
C LEU A 154 7.25 -1.23 -1.40
N PHE A 155 6.02 -1.51 -0.95
CA PHE A 155 5.37 -2.80 -1.15
C PHE A 155 5.17 -3.14 -2.63
N PHE A 156 4.73 -2.19 -3.46
CA PHE A 156 4.56 -2.40 -4.91
C PHE A 156 5.88 -2.73 -5.60
N ALA A 157 6.94 -1.98 -5.27
CA ALA A 157 8.27 -2.24 -5.81
C ALA A 157 8.78 -3.63 -5.43
N LEU A 158 8.59 -4.07 -4.19
CA LEU A 158 8.99 -5.39 -3.70
C LEU A 158 8.14 -6.52 -4.30
N MET A 159 6.84 -6.30 -4.48
CA MET A 159 5.93 -7.25 -5.12
C MET A 159 6.35 -7.50 -6.58
N VAL A 160 6.64 -6.45 -7.35
CA VAL A 160 7.10 -6.59 -8.74
C VAL A 160 8.52 -7.15 -8.80
N THR A 161 9.38 -6.82 -7.84
CA THR A 161 10.70 -7.47 -7.69
C THR A 161 10.56 -8.98 -7.48
N THR A 162 9.62 -9.40 -6.61
CA THR A 162 9.32 -10.82 -6.40
C THR A 162 8.83 -11.47 -7.68
N LEU A 163 7.89 -10.83 -8.40
CA LEU A 163 7.39 -11.31 -9.69
C LEU A 163 8.52 -11.48 -10.72
N ALA A 164 9.42 -10.51 -10.80
CA ALA A 164 10.60 -10.57 -11.65
C ALA A 164 11.55 -11.73 -11.27
N CYS A 165 11.79 -11.94 -9.98
CA CYS A 165 12.58 -13.06 -9.49
C CYS A 165 11.94 -14.43 -9.78
N MET A 166 10.61 -14.54 -9.63
CA MET A 166 9.85 -15.75 -9.97
C MET A 166 10.05 -16.14 -11.44
N ILE A 167 10.10 -15.17 -12.34
CA ILE A 167 10.18 -15.37 -13.79
C ILE A 167 11.64 -15.54 -14.26
N TRP A 168 12.54 -14.67 -13.83
CA TRP A 168 13.91 -14.63 -14.33
C TRP A 168 14.88 -15.54 -13.58
N ARG A 169 14.56 -15.92 -12.34
CA ARG A 169 15.39 -16.75 -11.48
C ARG A 169 14.70 -18.05 -10.99
N PRO A 170 13.99 -18.80 -11.86
CA PRO A 170 13.18 -19.96 -11.44
C PRO A 170 14.02 -21.10 -10.83
N ARG A 171 15.33 -21.13 -11.11
CA ARG A 171 16.28 -22.11 -10.52
C ARG A 171 16.80 -21.68 -9.15
N SER A 172 16.66 -20.42 -8.78
CA SER A 172 17.12 -19.84 -7.50
C SER A 172 15.94 -19.16 -6.80
N PRO A 173 14.93 -19.94 -6.33
CA PRO A 173 13.69 -19.40 -5.76
C PRO A 173 13.91 -18.61 -4.46
N ILE A 174 15.07 -18.72 -3.84
CA ILE A 174 15.46 -17.98 -2.64
C ILE A 174 15.34 -16.45 -2.86
N TRP A 175 15.67 -15.94 -4.05
CA TRP A 175 15.61 -14.51 -4.33
C TRP A 175 14.17 -13.99 -4.37
N ALA A 176 13.25 -14.79 -4.92
CA ALA A 176 11.82 -14.50 -4.82
C ALA A 176 11.35 -14.53 -3.36
N GLY A 177 11.85 -15.49 -2.58
CA GLY A 177 11.56 -15.60 -1.15
C GLY A 177 12.06 -14.40 -0.33
N VAL A 178 13.29 -13.94 -0.58
CA VAL A 178 13.85 -12.76 0.10
C VAL A 178 13.06 -11.49 -0.23
N ALA A 179 12.75 -11.27 -1.51
CA ALA A 179 11.94 -10.11 -1.92
C ALA A 179 10.52 -10.17 -1.34
N ALA A 180 9.89 -11.36 -1.33
CA ALA A 180 8.58 -11.58 -0.72
C ALA A 180 8.59 -11.38 0.81
N SER A 181 9.67 -11.79 1.46
CA SER A 181 9.91 -11.55 2.89
C SER A 181 9.96 -10.06 3.20
N ALA A 182 10.74 -9.30 2.43
CA ALA A 182 10.80 -7.85 2.56
C ALA A 182 9.42 -7.21 2.34
N ALA A 183 8.65 -7.68 1.34
CA ALA A 183 7.28 -7.21 1.11
C ALA A 183 6.35 -7.48 2.31
N ALA A 184 6.49 -8.65 2.96
CA ALA A 184 5.70 -9.00 4.14
C ALA A 184 6.08 -8.20 5.39
N LEU A 185 7.37 -7.84 5.52
CA LEU A 185 7.83 -6.94 6.57
C LEU A 185 7.44 -5.48 6.33
N VAL A 186 7.10 -5.08 5.11
CA VAL A 186 6.57 -3.75 4.78
C VAL A 186 5.05 -3.69 5.00
N ARG A 187 4.32 -4.75 4.64
CA ARG A 187 2.86 -4.85 4.82
C ARG A 187 2.44 -6.29 5.10
N TYR A 188 1.53 -6.51 6.02
CA TYR A 188 0.99 -7.86 6.28
C TYR A 188 0.36 -8.51 5.04
N ALA A 189 -0.17 -7.71 4.10
CA ALA A 189 -0.63 -8.20 2.79
C ALA A 189 0.48 -8.92 1.99
N GLY A 190 1.75 -8.70 2.30
CA GLY A 190 2.91 -9.38 1.70
C GLY A 190 2.97 -10.89 1.99
N VAL A 191 2.18 -11.41 2.93
CA VAL A 191 1.94 -12.85 3.07
C VAL A 191 1.44 -13.45 1.75
N SER A 192 0.64 -12.70 0.99
CA SER A 192 0.18 -13.10 -0.35
C SER A 192 1.32 -13.26 -1.35
N VAL A 193 2.35 -12.42 -1.24
CA VAL A 193 3.54 -12.45 -2.11
C VAL A 193 4.40 -13.68 -1.78
N ILE A 194 4.54 -14.02 -0.49
CA ILE A 194 5.19 -15.27 -0.04
C ILE A 194 4.43 -16.49 -0.58
N ALA A 195 3.10 -16.49 -0.41
CA ALA A 195 2.24 -17.55 -0.92
C ALA A 195 2.37 -17.71 -2.45
N ALA A 196 2.37 -16.60 -3.19
CA ALA A 196 2.53 -16.59 -4.64
C ALA A 196 3.88 -17.18 -5.09
N ALA A 197 4.98 -16.83 -4.42
CA ALA A 197 6.30 -17.38 -4.71
C ALA A 197 6.35 -18.90 -4.45
N GLY A 198 5.71 -19.37 -3.38
CA GLY A 198 5.55 -20.78 -3.06
C GLY A 198 4.72 -21.53 -4.09
N VAL A 199 3.50 -21.06 -4.37
CA VAL A 199 2.58 -21.64 -5.38
C VAL A 199 3.23 -21.67 -6.75
N TRP A 200 3.87 -20.57 -7.19
CA TRP A 200 4.60 -20.54 -8.45
C TRP A 200 5.66 -21.64 -8.53
N SER A 201 6.42 -21.82 -7.45
CA SER A 201 7.47 -22.84 -7.37
C SER A 201 6.92 -24.28 -7.50
N LEU A 202 5.71 -24.52 -6.99
CA LEU A 202 5.00 -25.80 -7.15
C LEU A 202 4.50 -26.04 -8.58
N LEU A 203 4.16 -24.97 -9.30
CA LEU A 203 3.68 -25.03 -10.68
C LEU A 203 4.80 -25.22 -11.71
N LEU A 204 6.05 -24.95 -11.35
CA LEU A 204 7.19 -25.10 -12.26
C LEU A 204 7.46 -26.59 -12.59
N PRO A 205 7.95 -26.90 -13.81
CA PRO A 205 8.30 -28.27 -14.21
C PRO A 205 9.34 -28.90 -13.27
N GLY A 206 9.18 -30.20 -12.99
CA GLY A 206 10.10 -30.96 -12.16
C GLY A 206 9.43 -32.11 -11.42
N THR A 207 10.23 -32.94 -10.74
CA THR A 207 9.69 -33.97 -9.86
C THR A 207 8.96 -33.35 -8.65
N PRO A 208 8.01 -34.05 -8.02
CA PRO A 208 7.32 -33.55 -6.81
C PRO A 208 8.29 -33.10 -5.73
N ARG A 209 9.37 -33.84 -5.49
CA ARG A 209 10.41 -33.47 -4.52
C ARG A 209 11.13 -32.17 -4.90
N GLN A 210 11.41 -31.94 -6.17
CA GLN A 210 12.04 -30.70 -6.64
C GLN A 210 11.08 -29.50 -6.49
N ARG A 211 9.79 -29.67 -6.80
CA ARG A 211 8.76 -28.63 -6.66
C ARG A 211 8.60 -28.22 -5.19
N ILE A 212 8.44 -29.21 -4.30
CA ILE A 212 8.35 -28.96 -2.85
C ILE A 212 9.60 -28.26 -2.33
N ARG A 213 10.79 -28.74 -2.69
CA ARG A 213 12.04 -28.09 -2.26
C ARG A 213 12.11 -26.63 -2.70
N ARG A 214 11.72 -26.31 -3.95
CA ARG A 214 11.68 -24.92 -4.44
C ARG A 214 10.68 -24.07 -3.67
N ALA A 215 9.48 -24.61 -3.43
CA ALA A 215 8.44 -23.90 -2.68
C ALA A 215 8.87 -23.61 -1.24
N VAL A 216 9.47 -24.60 -0.58
CA VAL A 216 10.05 -24.43 0.77
C VAL A 216 11.16 -23.39 0.76
N THR A 217 12.09 -23.47 -0.22
CA THR A 217 13.18 -22.47 -0.35
C THR A 217 12.65 -21.05 -0.58
N ALA A 218 11.56 -20.88 -1.33
CA ALA A 218 10.92 -19.59 -1.54
C ALA A 218 10.15 -19.11 -0.30
N GLY A 219 9.58 -20.02 0.48
CA GLY A 219 8.74 -19.67 1.64
C GLY A 219 9.53 -19.39 2.93
N ILE A 220 10.64 -20.11 3.16
CA ILE A 220 11.42 -20.03 4.41
C ILE A 220 11.77 -18.59 4.82
N PRO A 221 12.34 -17.72 3.95
CA PRO A 221 12.72 -16.37 4.37
C PRO A 221 11.53 -15.59 4.94
N GLY A 222 10.37 -15.68 4.28
CA GLY A 222 9.16 -14.98 4.71
C GLY A 222 8.59 -15.53 6.02
N VAL A 223 8.55 -16.86 6.16
CA VAL A 223 8.08 -17.50 7.41
C VAL A 223 8.98 -17.13 8.58
N VAL A 224 10.30 -17.16 8.39
CA VAL A 224 11.25 -16.81 9.45
C VAL A 224 11.14 -15.33 9.83
N ALA A 225 11.15 -14.42 8.85
CA ALA A 225 11.13 -12.98 9.12
C ALA A 225 9.81 -12.53 9.75
N LEU A 226 8.68 -12.96 9.20
CA LEU A 226 7.36 -12.61 9.75
C LEU A 226 7.11 -13.32 11.08
N GLY A 227 7.55 -14.58 11.22
CA GLY A 227 7.46 -15.31 12.47
C GLY A 227 8.26 -14.64 13.59
N ALA A 228 9.49 -14.21 13.31
CA ALA A 228 10.30 -13.44 14.27
C ALA A 228 9.61 -12.12 14.67
N TRP A 229 9.04 -11.40 13.69
CA TRP A 229 8.26 -10.19 13.96
C TRP A 229 7.04 -10.45 14.86
N MET A 230 6.26 -11.49 14.56
CA MET A 230 5.08 -11.84 15.37
C MET A 230 5.45 -12.28 16.78
N VAL A 231 6.55 -13.03 16.93
CA VAL A 231 7.06 -13.41 18.26
C VAL A 231 7.48 -12.17 19.05
N ARG A 232 8.25 -11.27 18.44
CA ARG A 232 8.64 -9.98 19.07
C ARG A 232 7.39 -9.20 19.50
N THR A 233 6.44 -9.00 18.61
CA THR A 233 5.21 -8.26 18.92
C THR A 233 4.47 -8.88 20.09
N ARG A 234 4.30 -10.22 20.09
CA ARG A 234 3.64 -10.91 21.19
C ARG A 234 4.34 -10.76 22.54
N LEU A 235 5.67 -10.76 22.55
CA LEU A 235 6.46 -10.60 23.76
C LEU A 235 6.37 -9.18 24.32
N GLU A 236 6.40 -8.16 23.48
CA GLU A 236 6.40 -6.76 23.89
C GLU A 236 5.00 -6.23 24.23
N THR A 237 3.95 -6.70 23.55
CA THR A 237 2.57 -6.30 23.85
C THR A 237 1.89 -7.18 24.90
N HIS A 238 2.59 -8.14 25.49
CA HIS A 238 2.01 -9.12 26.44
C HIS A 238 0.77 -9.85 25.89
N GLY A 239 0.65 -9.90 24.55
CA GLY A 239 -0.49 -10.50 23.86
C GLY A 239 -1.65 -9.56 23.58
N GLU A 240 -1.59 -8.34 24.07
CA GLU A 240 -2.51 -7.26 23.71
C GLU A 240 -2.18 -6.74 22.29
N GLY A 241 -3.14 -6.20 21.58
CA GLY A 241 -2.93 -5.69 20.20
C GLY A 241 -2.84 -6.78 19.11
N ILE A 242 -2.92 -8.07 19.47
CA ILE A 242 -3.01 -9.15 18.48
C ILE A 242 -4.45 -9.25 17.99
N ARG A 243 -4.63 -9.18 16.67
CA ARG A 243 -5.95 -9.36 16.06
C ARG A 243 -6.55 -10.71 16.44
N HIS A 244 -7.76 -10.70 16.98
CA HIS A 244 -8.47 -11.92 17.34
C HIS A 244 -9.00 -12.62 16.10
N PHE A 245 -8.55 -13.84 15.85
CA PHE A 245 -9.10 -14.65 14.78
C PHE A 245 -10.51 -15.13 15.14
N SER A 246 -11.49 -14.71 14.36
CA SER A 246 -12.89 -15.11 14.50
C SER A 246 -13.54 -15.21 13.10
N VAL A 247 -14.68 -15.89 13.00
CA VAL A 247 -15.46 -15.93 11.75
C VAL A 247 -16.45 -14.79 11.77
N TYR A 248 -16.17 -13.73 11.02
CA TYR A 248 -17.01 -12.51 10.98
C TYR A 248 -18.18 -12.58 9.99
N GLY A 249 -18.20 -13.56 9.08
CA GLY A 249 -19.38 -13.88 8.24
C GLY A 249 -19.85 -12.81 7.24
N GLN A 250 -19.11 -11.74 7.02
CA GLN A 250 -19.49 -10.59 6.19
C GLN A 250 -19.16 -10.76 4.69
N ILE A 251 -19.50 -11.91 4.09
CA ILE A 251 -19.14 -12.23 2.69
C ILE A 251 -19.80 -11.26 1.70
N ALA A 252 -21.12 -11.06 1.80
CA ALA A 252 -21.86 -10.24 0.84
C ALA A 252 -21.50 -8.75 0.89
N PRO A 253 -21.36 -8.09 2.06
CA PRO A 253 -20.82 -6.74 2.17
C PRO A 253 -19.40 -6.64 1.57
N THR A 254 -18.53 -7.59 1.88
CA THR A 254 -17.14 -7.65 1.38
C THR A 254 -17.10 -7.68 -0.15
N LEU A 255 -17.87 -8.57 -0.77
CA LEU A 255 -17.93 -8.66 -2.24
C LEU A 255 -18.50 -7.38 -2.87
N ARG A 256 -19.55 -6.81 -2.27
CA ARG A 256 -20.16 -5.57 -2.79
C ARG A 256 -19.21 -4.39 -2.75
N GLU A 257 -18.46 -4.24 -1.68
CA GLU A 257 -17.45 -3.18 -1.53
C GLU A 257 -16.33 -3.35 -2.53
N GLY A 258 -15.72 -4.54 -2.62
CA GLY A 258 -14.67 -4.82 -3.60
C GLY A 258 -15.12 -4.59 -5.05
N VAL A 259 -16.35 -5.02 -5.40
CA VAL A 259 -16.92 -4.75 -6.74
C VAL A 259 -17.09 -3.24 -6.99
N ARG A 260 -17.51 -2.46 -6.00
CA ARG A 260 -17.64 -0.99 -6.14
C ARG A 260 -16.29 -0.34 -6.40
N THR A 261 -15.26 -0.73 -5.68
CA THR A 261 -13.90 -0.21 -5.87
C THR A 261 -13.37 -0.56 -7.27
N LEU A 262 -13.50 -1.83 -7.68
CA LEU A 262 -13.10 -2.26 -9.02
C LEU A 262 -13.90 -1.55 -10.13
N ALA A 263 -15.19 -1.28 -9.90
CA ALA A 263 -16.01 -0.52 -10.82
C ALA A 263 -15.53 0.93 -10.96
N GLY A 264 -15.08 1.57 -9.89
CA GLY A 264 -14.48 2.90 -9.92
C GLY A 264 -13.28 3.00 -10.86
N TRP A 265 -12.43 1.98 -10.88
CA TRP A 265 -11.23 1.97 -11.74
C TRP A 265 -11.52 1.84 -13.24
N SER A 266 -12.63 1.23 -13.60
CA SER A 266 -12.98 1.01 -15.01
C SER A 266 -13.41 2.29 -15.73
N ALA A 267 -13.87 3.28 -14.96
CA ALA A 267 -14.32 4.58 -15.48
C ALA A 267 -13.90 5.70 -14.51
N PRO A 268 -12.63 6.11 -14.49
CA PRO A 268 -12.10 7.06 -13.51
C PRO A 268 -12.75 8.45 -13.56
N LEU A 269 -13.40 8.80 -14.67
CA LEU A 269 -14.10 10.08 -14.86
C LEU A 269 -15.63 9.97 -14.79
N ALA A 270 -16.19 8.77 -14.56
CA ALA A 270 -17.63 8.57 -14.53
C ALA A 270 -18.15 8.48 -13.09
N ASP A 271 -19.34 9.01 -12.84
CA ASP A 271 -20.03 8.93 -11.56
C ASP A 271 -21.23 7.98 -11.60
N GLY A 272 -21.56 7.39 -10.44
CA GLY A 272 -22.77 6.61 -10.26
C GLY A 272 -22.83 5.28 -11.01
N ALA A 273 -24.01 4.92 -11.53
CA ALA A 273 -24.31 3.61 -12.13
C ALA A 273 -23.52 3.33 -13.42
N TRP A 274 -23.04 4.35 -14.11
CA TRP A 274 -22.26 4.21 -15.36
C TRP A 274 -20.91 3.51 -15.14
N ARG A 275 -20.38 3.48 -13.92
CA ARG A 275 -19.17 2.74 -13.56
C ARG A 275 -19.35 1.22 -13.65
N THR A 276 -20.57 0.72 -13.54
CA THR A 276 -20.84 -0.74 -13.49
C THR A 276 -20.62 -1.43 -14.83
N ILE A 277 -20.94 -0.77 -15.95
CA ILE A 277 -20.83 -1.36 -17.29
C ILE A 277 -19.37 -1.67 -17.64
N PRO A 278 -18.43 -0.72 -17.60
CA PRO A 278 -17.02 -1.01 -17.83
C PRO A 278 -16.44 -2.04 -16.87
N ALA A 279 -16.87 -2.04 -15.59
CA ALA A 279 -16.42 -3.01 -14.60
C ALA A 279 -16.83 -4.45 -14.96
N VAL A 280 -18.06 -4.65 -15.40
CA VAL A 280 -18.54 -5.96 -15.86
C VAL A 280 -17.75 -6.40 -17.10
N ILE A 281 -17.52 -5.50 -18.04
CA ILE A 281 -16.72 -5.79 -19.24
C ILE A 281 -15.29 -6.17 -18.85
N ALA A 282 -14.65 -5.43 -17.95
CA ALA A 282 -13.29 -5.71 -17.47
C ALA A 282 -13.24 -7.06 -16.73
N ALA A 283 -14.21 -7.35 -15.86
CA ALA A 283 -14.29 -8.63 -15.15
C ALA A 283 -14.49 -9.81 -16.12
N CYS A 284 -15.39 -9.67 -17.10
CA CYS A 284 -15.58 -10.68 -18.14
C CYS A 284 -14.29 -10.90 -18.96
N ALA A 285 -13.59 -9.82 -19.33
CA ALA A 285 -12.34 -9.91 -20.06
C ALA A 285 -11.25 -10.64 -19.24
N LEU A 286 -11.14 -10.35 -17.94
CA LEU A 286 -10.22 -11.05 -17.03
C LEU A 286 -10.55 -12.53 -16.88
N VAL A 287 -11.83 -12.89 -16.78
CA VAL A 287 -12.28 -14.29 -16.70
C VAL A 287 -11.96 -15.05 -17.98
N VAL A 288 -12.23 -14.44 -19.15
CA VAL A 288 -11.90 -15.03 -20.46
C VAL A 288 -10.39 -15.23 -20.59
N LEU A 289 -9.60 -14.23 -20.15
CA LEU A 289 -8.15 -14.27 -20.13
C LEU A 289 -7.62 -15.39 -19.24
N ALA A 290 -8.08 -15.45 -17.98
CA ALA A 290 -7.71 -16.49 -17.03
C ALA A 290 -8.04 -17.89 -17.57
N ARG A 291 -9.25 -18.05 -18.13
CA ARG A 291 -9.69 -19.31 -18.76
C ARG A 291 -8.81 -19.72 -19.95
N ASP A 292 -8.44 -18.79 -20.82
CA ASP A 292 -7.57 -19.08 -21.98
C ASP A 292 -6.16 -19.49 -21.52
N VAL A 293 -5.59 -18.79 -20.54
CA VAL A 293 -4.31 -19.15 -19.93
C VAL A 293 -4.37 -20.54 -19.28
N LEU A 294 -5.39 -20.81 -18.47
CA LEU A 294 -5.55 -22.11 -17.79
C LEU A 294 -5.77 -23.25 -18.78
N ARG A 295 -6.58 -23.06 -19.83
CA ARG A 295 -6.79 -24.07 -20.87
C ARG A 295 -5.51 -24.42 -21.62
N ARG A 296 -4.73 -23.41 -21.98
CA ARG A 296 -3.45 -23.61 -22.67
C ARG A 296 -2.41 -24.26 -21.75
N TRP A 297 -2.49 -24.03 -20.45
CA TRP A 297 -1.66 -24.71 -19.45
C TRP A 297 -2.02 -26.21 -19.33
N ALA A 298 -3.28 -26.53 -19.21
CA ALA A 298 -3.75 -27.91 -19.13
C ALA A 298 -3.44 -28.75 -20.39
N VAL A 299 -3.43 -28.12 -21.57
CA VAL A 299 -3.01 -28.75 -22.84
C VAL A 299 -1.48 -28.97 -22.86
N ARG A 300 -0.70 -28.09 -22.24
CA ARG A 300 0.76 -28.17 -22.21
C ARG A 300 1.28 -29.34 -21.35
N ASP A 301 0.63 -29.70 -20.24
CA ASP A 301 1.04 -30.88 -19.44
C ASP A 301 0.94 -32.18 -20.25
N ARG A 302 0.05 -32.22 -21.26
CA ARG A 302 -0.04 -33.33 -22.23
C ARG A 302 1.04 -33.26 -23.33
N LEU A 303 1.60 -32.09 -23.62
CA LEU A 303 2.59 -31.88 -24.67
C LEU A 303 4.03 -31.86 -24.13
N LEU A 304 4.27 -31.59 -22.83
CA LEU A 304 5.61 -31.56 -22.22
C LEU A 304 6.17 -32.96 -21.87
N GLY A 305 5.46 -34.05 -22.19
CA GLY A 305 6.06 -35.36 -22.32
C GLY A 305 7.05 -35.47 -23.49
N SER A 306 7.11 -34.50 -24.39
CA SER A 306 8.01 -34.42 -25.53
C SER A 306 9.14 -33.44 -25.25
N ARG A 307 10.37 -33.94 -25.17
CA ARG A 307 11.63 -33.20 -25.09
C ARG A 307 11.79 -32.25 -26.28
N SER A 308 12.12 -31.03 -25.96
CA SER A 308 12.65 -29.96 -26.83
C SER A 308 11.77 -28.70 -26.86
N ALA A 309 12.03 -27.82 -25.92
CA ALA A 309 11.65 -26.42 -26.08
C ALA A 309 12.93 -25.60 -25.94
N THR A 310 13.46 -25.18 -27.07
CA THR A 310 14.39 -24.04 -27.14
C THR A 310 13.66 -22.82 -26.61
N VAL A 311 14.18 -22.22 -25.52
CA VAL A 311 13.69 -20.98 -24.94
C VAL A 311 13.89 -19.86 -25.95
N GLY A 312 12.90 -19.62 -26.83
CA GLY A 312 13.03 -18.66 -27.94
C GLY A 312 11.75 -17.95 -28.35
N ASP A 313 10.57 -18.48 -28.01
CA ASP A 313 9.33 -17.92 -28.52
C ASP A 313 8.75 -16.84 -27.59
N GLY A 314 8.54 -15.61 -28.12
CA GLY A 314 7.93 -14.49 -27.37
C GLY A 314 6.58 -14.84 -26.75
N ALA A 315 5.79 -15.69 -27.41
CA ALA A 315 4.51 -16.17 -26.90
C ALA A 315 4.65 -17.00 -25.61
N GLU A 316 5.74 -17.73 -25.43
CA GLU A 316 5.99 -18.46 -24.19
C GLU A 316 6.35 -17.52 -23.03
N ARG A 317 7.18 -16.50 -23.29
CA ARG A 317 7.52 -15.48 -22.30
C ARG A 317 6.28 -14.70 -21.85
N ALA A 318 5.41 -14.31 -22.79
CA ALA A 318 4.15 -13.66 -22.50
C ALA A 318 3.27 -14.50 -21.56
N ARG A 319 3.14 -15.80 -21.87
CA ARG A 319 2.37 -16.74 -21.02
C ARG A 319 2.95 -16.87 -19.62
N LEU A 320 4.28 -16.91 -19.47
CA LEU A 320 4.94 -16.97 -18.17
C LEU A 320 4.66 -15.72 -17.35
N VAL A 321 4.75 -14.51 -17.95
CA VAL A 321 4.45 -13.26 -17.26
C VAL A 321 2.99 -13.24 -16.82
N VAL A 322 2.04 -13.51 -17.72
CA VAL A 322 0.61 -13.51 -17.39
C VAL A 322 0.28 -14.55 -16.32
N ALA A 323 0.79 -15.78 -16.43
CA ALA A 323 0.53 -16.83 -15.46
C ALA A 323 1.08 -16.48 -14.06
N ALA A 324 2.31 -15.98 -13.96
CA ALA A 324 2.91 -15.56 -12.69
C ALA A 324 2.14 -14.39 -12.07
N THR A 325 1.72 -13.42 -12.89
CA THR A 325 0.91 -12.27 -12.48
C THR A 325 -0.47 -12.72 -11.96
N LEU A 326 -1.13 -13.65 -12.63
CA LEU A 326 -2.41 -14.22 -12.17
C LEU A 326 -2.28 -15.02 -10.88
N VAL A 327 -1.20 -15.79 -10.70
CA VAL A 327 -0.92 -16.48 -9.43
C VAL A 327 -0.74 -15.46 -8.30
N MET A 328 0.02 -14.39 -8.56
CA MET A 328 0.21 -13.31 -7.59
C MET A 328 -1.12 -12.65 -7.21
N ALA A 329 -1.94 -12.29 -8.20
CA ALA A 329 -3.25 -11.69 -8.00
C ALA A 329 -4.21 -12.62 -7.24
N ALA A 330 -4.25 -13.91 -7.59
CA ALA A 330 -5.09 -14.89 -6.90
C ALA A 330 -4.70 -15.07 -5.43
N CYS A 331 -3.39 -15.17 -5.14
CA CYS A 331 -2.90 -15.22 -3.77
C CYS A 331 -3.21 -13.94 -3.00
N TYR A 332 -3.11 -12.77 -3.65
CA TYR A 332 -3.45 -11.49 -3.04
C TYR A 332 -4.93 -11.42 -2.65
N VAL A 333 -5.83 -11.72 -3.58
CA VAL A 333 -7.28 -11.78 -3.31
C VAL A 333 -7.59 -12.76 -2.18
N ALA A 334 -7.00 -13.96 -2.22
CA ALA A 334 -7.24 -14.98 -1.20
C ALA A 334 -6.83 -14.50 0.21
N VAL A 335 -5.66 -13.84 0.33
CA VAL A 335 -5.18 -13.32 1.62
C VAL A 335 -6.02 -12.14 2.11
N VAL A 336 -6.37 -11.18 1.23
CA VAL A 336 -7.19 -10.02 1.60
C VAL A 336 -8.59 -10.46 2.05
N VAL A 337 -9.22 -11.37 1.29
CA VAL A 337 -10.54 -11.92 1.66
C VAL A 337 -10.45 -12.69 2.97
N ALA A 338 -9.43 -13.53 3.14
CA ALA A 338 -9.23 -14.27 4.38
C ALA A 338 -8.98 -13.33 5.58
N ALA A 339 -8.16 -12.28 5.41
CA ALA A 339 -7.93 -11.30 6.47
C ALA A 339 -9.22 -10.63 6.92
N ARG A 340 -10.07 -10.20 5.98
CA ARG A 340 -11.36 -9.56 6.30
C ARG A 340 -12.37 -10.52 6.93
N LEU A 341 -12.39 -11.78 6.50
CA LEU A 341 -13.33 -12.76 7.03
C LEU A 341 -12.92 -13.32 8.39
N PHE A 342 -11.62 -13.38 8.68
CA PHE A 342 -11.10 -14.12 9.83
C PHE A 342 -10.27 -13.28 10.81
N ALA A 343 -9.70 -12.16 10.38
CA ALA A 343 -8.82 -11.36 11.23
C ALA A 343 -9.42 -10.01 11.63
N ASP A 344 -10.02 -9.27 10.66
CA ASP A 344 -10.54 -7.94 10.94
C ASP A 344 -11.63 -7.56 9.91
N PRO A 345 -12.91 -7.51 10.31
CA PRO A 345 -14.02 -7.16 9.41
C PRO A 345 -14.04 -5.67 9.02
N ALA A 346 -13.30 -4.81 9.73
CA ALA A 346 -13.24 -3.38 9.46
C ALA A 346 -12.22 -3.01 8.36
N ILE A 347 -11.39 -3.96 7.90
CA ILE A 347 -10.45 -3.72 6.78
C ILE A 347 -11.23 -3.22 5.56
N PRO A 348 -11.04 -1.96 5.11
CA PRO A 348 -11.74 -1.44 3.94
C PRO A 348 -11.21 -2.09 2.66
N LEU A 349 -12.10 -2.46 1.73
CA LEU A 349 -11.73 -2.88 0.38
C LEU A 349 -11.71 -1.66 -0.56
N ASP A 350 -10.98 -0.65 -0.17
CA ASP A 350 -10.82 0.61 -0.86
C ASP A 350 -9.78 0.55 -1.98
N GLU A 351 -9.55 1.69 -2.60
CA GLU A 351 -8.57 1.83 -3.68
C GLU A 351 -7.15 1.53 -3.20
N ARG A 352 -6.82 1.91 -1.98
CA ARG A 352 -5.51 1.70 -1.35
C ARG A 352 -5.18 0.21 -1.20
N LEU A 353 -6.10 -0.55 -0.59
CA LEU A 353 -5.89 -1.97 -0.36
C LEU A 353 -5.91 -2.78 -1.66
N LEU A 354 -6.74 -2.40 -2.63
CA LEU A 354 -6.87 -3.14 -3.89
C LEU A 354 -5.90 -2.67 -4.99
N ALA A 355 -5.16 -1.56 -4.81
CA ALA A 355 -4.18 -1.05 -5.78
C ALA A 355 -3.18 -2.11 -6.32
N PRO A 356 -2.67 -3.08 -5.52
CA PRO A 356 -1.84 -4.17 -6.04
C PRO A 356 -2.50 -5.00 -7.13
N LEU A 357 -3.83 -5.20 -7.05
CA LEU A 357 -4.57 -5.91 -8.09
C LEU A 357 -4.64 -5.11 -9.39
N MET A 358 -4.81 -3.80 -9.29
CA MET A 358 -4.81 -2.92 -10.45
C MET A 358 -3.46 -2.91 -11.16
N LEU A 359 -2.37 -2.80 -10.40
CA LEU A 359 -1.01 -2.92 -10.90
C LEU A 359 -0.80 -4.24 -11.69
N LEU A 360 -1.17 -5.37 -11.08
CA LEU A 360 -1.05 -6.69 -11.68
C LEU A 360 -1.95 -6.83 -12.92
N ALA A 361 -3.17 -6.28 -12.86
CA ALA A 361 -4.11 -6.29 -13.98
C ALA A 361 -3.55 -5.53 -15.18
N MET A 362 -2.92 -4.36 -14.98
CA MET A 362 -2.28 -3.60 -16.07
C MET A 362 -1.15 -4.38 -16.74
N VAL A 363 -0.27 -5.01 -15.95
CA VAL A 363 0.80 -5.85 -16.50
C VAL A 363 0.22 -7.00 -17.32
N ALA A 364 -0.75 -7.74 -16.78
CA ALA A 364 -1.37 -8.86 -17.48
C ALA A 364 -2.11 -8.43 -18.75
N LEU A 365 -2.85 -7.32 -18.69
CA LEU A 365 -3.64 -6.79 -19.78
C LEU A 365 -2.76 -6.38 -20.95
N VAL A 366 -1.72 -5.57 -20.71
CA VAL A 366 -0.81 -5.10 -21.78
C VAL A 366 -0.11 -6.27 -22.45
N VAL A 367 0.40 -7.24 -21.67
CA VAL A 367 1.04 -8.44 -22.23
C VAL A 367 0.06 -9.24 -23.09
N THR A 368 -1.19 -9.39 -22.63
CA THR A 368 -2.21 -10.16 -23.36
C THR A 368 -2.65 -9.47 -24.64
N VAL A 369 -2.90 -8.18 -24.62
CA VAL A 369 -3.29 -7.40 -25.81
C VAL A 369 -2.15 -7.40 -26.83
N SER A 370 -0.90 -7.21 -26.37
CA SER A 370 0.28 -7.24 -27.25
C SER A 370 0.49 -8.61 -27.89
N ASN A 371 0.32 -9.70 -27.12
CA ASN A 371 0.38 -11.05 -27.65
C ASN A 371 -0.82 -11.37 -28.56
N GLY A 372 -2.01 -10.89 -28.21
CA GLY A 372 -3.24 -11.03 -28.99
C GLY A 372 -3.16 -10.39 -30.38
N TRP A 373 -2.40 -9.29 -30.51
CA TRP A 373 -2.17 -8.63 -31.80
C TRP A 373 -1.62 -9.57 -32.88
N ARG A 374 -0.93 -10.61 -32.49
CA ARG A 374 -0.39 -11.66 -33.36
C ARG A 374 -1.40 -12.73 -33.75
N VAL A 375 -2.47 -12.90 -32.97
CA VAL A 375 -3.39 -14.03 -33.06
C VAL A 375 -4.84 -13.62 -33.39
N TRP A 376 -5.26 -12.42 -32.96
CA TRP A 376 -6.62 -11.95 -33.11
C TRP A 376 -6.85 -11.26 -34.46
N ARG A 377 -8.12 -11.19 -34.87
CA ARG A 377 -8.49 -10.39 -36.03
C ARG A 377 -8.13 -8.92 -35.77
N ARG A 378 -7.46 -8.29 -36.71
CA ARG A 378 -7.00 -6.88 -36.63
C ARG A 378 -8.04 -5.89 -36.07
N PRO A 379 -9.34 -5.92 -36.45
CA PRO A 379 -10.31 -4.96 -35.92
C PRO A 379 -10.54 -5.09 -34.40
N ALA A 380 -10.55 -6.31 -33.85
CA ALA A 380 -10.69 -6.49 -32.39
C ALA A 380 -9.50 -5.92 -31.61
N CYS A 381 -8.29 -6.07 -32.16
CA CYS A 381 -7.09 -5.47 -31.55
C CYS A 381 -7.10 -3.95 -31.61
N VAL A 382 -7.57 -3.36 -32.71
CA VAL A 382 -7.71 -1.90 -32.86
C VAL A 382 -8.71 -1.37 -31.83
N VAL A 383 -9.88 -1.99 -31.71
CA VAL A 383 -10.89 -1.61 -30.71
C VAL A 383 -10.31 -1.69 -29.30
N ALA A 384 -9.64 -2.81 -28.95
CA ALA A 384 -9.03 -2.96 -27.63
C ALA A 384 -7.94 -1.90 -27.36
N ALA A 385 -7.12 -1.57 -28.36
CA ALA A 385 -6.09 -0.54 -28.23
C ALA A 385 -6.71 0.86 -28.06
N VAL A 386 -7.76 1.20 -28.80
CA VAL A 386 -8.47 2.49 -28.67
C VAL A 386 -9.10 2.61 -27.29
N LEU A 387 -9.76 1.56 -26.80
CA LEU A 387 -10.36 1.56 -25.45
C LEU A 387 -9.29 1.71 -24.36
N LEU A 388 -8.16 1.01 -24.50
CA LEU A 388 -7.03 1.13 -23.56
C LEU A 388 -6.40 2.52 -23.58
N LEU A 389 -6.22 3.12 -24.76
CA LEU A 389 -5.70 4.47 -24.88
C LEU A 389 -6.66 5.51 -24.29
N GLY A 390 -7.97 5.38 -24.55
CA GLY A 390 -8.99 6.24 -23.96
C GLY A 390 -9.01 6.14 -22.43
N TRP A 391 -8.96 4.91 -21.92
CA TRP A 391 -8.88 4.67 -20.47
C TRP A 391 -7.56 5.22 -19.86
N ALA A 392 -6.43 5.02 -20.52
CA ALA A 392 -5.14 5.54 -20.06
C ALA A 392 -5.10 7.07 -20.06
N ALA A 393 -5.70 7.71 -21.08
CA ALA A 393 -5.82 9.18 -21.14
C ALA A 393 -6.71 9.71 -20.01
N ALA A 394 -7.86 9.08 -19.74
CA ALA A 394 -8.74 9.43 -18.63
C ALA A 394 -8.05 9.23 -17.26
N SER A 395 -7.32 8.14 -17.10
CA SER A 395 -6.54 7.87 -15.91
C SER A 395 -5.41 8.90 -15.71
N ALA A 396 -4.66 9.21 -16.76
CA ALA A 396 -3.61 10.23 -16.72
C ALA A 396 -4.16 11.61 -16.36
N TRP A 397 -5.34 11.97 -16.90
CA TRP A 397 -6.03 13.20 -16.53
C TRP A 397 -6.41 13.23 -15.06
N ALA A 398 -7.07 12.18 -14.54
CA ALA A 398 -7.45 12.08 -13.13
C ALA A 398 -6.22 12.14 -12.21
N THR A 399 -5.14 11.44 -12.56
CA THR A 399 -3.88 11.47 -11.80
C THR A 399 -3.23 12.85 -11.82
N ALA A 400 -3.26 13.56 -12.96
CA ALA A 400 -2.73 14.91 -13.06
C ALA A 400 -3.56 15.92 -12.26
N GLN A 401 -4.89 15.79 -12.24
CA GLN A 401 -5.76 16.65 -11.41
C GLN A 401 -5.45 16.47 -9.92
N GLU A 402 -5.32 15.23 -9.44
CA GLU A 402 -4.98 14.96 -8.04
C GLU A 402 -3.58 15.43 -7.69
N GLY A 403 -2.60 15.20 -8.58
CA GLY A 403 -1.26 15.75 -8.41
C GLY A 403 -1.23 17.27 -8.34
N SER A 404 -2.03 17.95 -9.15
CA SER A 404 -2.17 19.41 -9.09
C SER A 404 -2.83 19.87 -7.79
N TYR A 405 -3.88 19.18 -7.36
CA TYR A 405 -4.55 19.42 -6.08
C TYR A 405 -3.57 19.26 -4.91
N ALA A 406 -2.78 18.17 -4.90
CA ALA A 406 -1.76 17.95 -3.88
C ALA A 406 -0.69 19.06 -3.82
N VAL A 407 -0.32 19.62 -4.98
CA VAL A 407 0.60 20.78 -5.07
C VAL A 407 -0.04 22.05 -4.50
N GLU A 408 -1.31 22.29 -4.80
CA GLU A 408 -2.02 23.53 -4.41
C GLU A 408 -2.40 23.55 -2.94
N THR A 409 -2.88 22.42 -2.41
CA THR A 409 -3.46 22.36 -1.06
C THR A 409 -2.62 21.58 -0.06
N GLY A 410 -1.81 20.62 -0.52
CA GLY A 410 -1.27 19.54 0.30
C GLY A 410 -2.27 18.39 0.44
N ASN A 411 -1.80 17.23 0.89
CA ASN A 411 -2.65 16.06 1.14
C ASN A 411 -2.79 15.83 2.65
N ASP A 412 -4.02 15.48 3.10
CA ASP A 412 -4.34 15.11 4.48
C ASP A 412 -3.78 16.13 5.50
N TYR A 413 -2.93 15.70 6.42
CA TYR A 413 -2.32 16.59 7.42
C TYR A 413 -1.13 17.40 6.88
N ALA A 414 -0.73 17.26 5.60
CA ALA A 414 0.16 18.20 4.92
C ALA A 414 -0.61 19.38 4.27
N ASP A 415 -1.94 19.41 4.38
CA ASP A 415 -2.77 20.52 3.87
C ASP A 415 -2.40 21.84 4.56
N GLN A 416 -2.36 22.91 3.75
CA GLN A 416 -2.02 24.27 4.19
C GLN A 416 -2.90 24.79 5.34
N MET A 417 -4.11 24.29 5.47
CA MET A 417 -5.02 24.63 6.55
C MET A 417 -4.46 24.32 7.95
N TRP A 418 -3.60 23.33 8.07
CA TRP A 418 -2.99 22.98 9.35
C TRP A 418 -1.83 23.92 9.70
N PHE A 419 -1.07 24.39 8.71
CA PHE A 419 0.04 25.34 8.92
C PHE A 419 -0.44 26.68 9.45
N GLY A 420 -1.64 27.12 9.04
CA GLY A 420 -2.25 28.39 9.46
C GLY A 420 -3.13 28.28 10.72
N SER A 421 -3.24 27.11 11.36
CA SER A 421 -4.13 26.90 12.50
C SER A 421 -3.70 27.68 13.74
N PRO A 422 -4.53 28.61 14.27
CA PRO A 422 -4.25 29.31 15.52
C PRO A 422 -4.20 28.38 16.73
N LEU A 423 -4.97 27.30 16.73
CA LEU A 423 -4.94 26.29 17.80
C LEU A 423 -3.59 25.59 17.85
N ILE A 424 -3.06 25.18 16.70
CA ILE A 424 -1.74 24.54 16.60
C ILE A 424 -0.63 25.52 17.02
N ALA A 425 -0.71 26.77 16.57
CA ALA A 425 0.24 27.81 16.97
C ALA A 425 0.23 28.00 18.49
N TRP A 426 -0.94 28.11 19.09
CA TRP A 426 -1.07 28.25 20.55
C TRP A 426 -0.50 27.05 21.30
N VAL A 427 -0.80 25.81 20.84
CA VAL A 427 -0.28 24.59 21.46
C VAL A 427 1.25 24.54 21.40
N ARG A 428 1.84 24.94 20.28
CA ARG A 428 3.30 25.01 20.13
C ARG A 428 3.93 25.95 21.13
N ASP A 429 3.30 27.11 21.37
CA ASP A 429 3.84 28.16 22.21
C ASP A 429 3.52 27.96 23.71
N HIS A 430 2.38 27.38 24.06
CA HIS A 430 1.86 27.29 25.43
C HIS A 430 1.59 25.87 25.94
N GLY A 431 1.61 24.87 25.07
CA GLY A 431 1.27 23.47 25.42
C GLY A 431 2.38 22.72 26.18
N ALA A 432 3.55 23.32 26.42
CA ALA A 432 4.66 22.64 27.08
C ALA A 432 4.31 22.21 28.51
N GLY A 433 4.65 20.94 28.86
CA GLY A 433 4.41 20.40 30.21
C GLY A 433 2.94 20.08 30.53
N ARG A 434 2.05 20.14 29.55
CA ARG A 434 0.62 19.78 29.70
C ARG A 434 0.32 18.53 28.90
N GLU A 435 -0.54 17.66 29.42
CA GLU A 435 -1.16 16.56 28.65
C GLU A 435 -2.20 17.17 27.70
N LEU A 436 -2.18 16.67 26.45
CA LEU A 436 -3.03 17.20 25.38
C LEU A 436 -4.00 16.13 24.91
N TYR A 437 -5.26 16.50 24.79
CA TYR A 437 -6.35 15.67 24.29
C TYR A 437 -7.00 16.35 23.08
N THR A 438 -7.15 15.63 21.96
CA THR A 438 -7.66 16.25 20.74
C THR A 438 -8.41 15.26 19.85
N ASN A 439 -9.28 15.78 19.00
CA ASN A 439 -9.89 15.00 17.92
C ASN A 439 -8.97 14.84 16.70
N TYR A 440 -7.77 15.47 16.71
CA TYR A 440 -6.78 15.37 15.63
C TYR A 440 -5.35 15.20 16.16
N PRO A 441 -5.02 14.03 16.77
CA PRO A 441 -3.68 13.78 17.30
C PRO A 441 -2.58 13.93 16.26
N THR A 442 -2.82 13.45 15.04
CA THR A 442 -1.90 13.51 13.91
C THR A 442 -1.50 14.95 13.58
N ALA A 443 -2.45 15.90 13.62
CA ALA A 443 -2.17 17.31 13.37
C ALA A 443 -1.21 17.89 14.40
N LEU A 444 -1.43 17.62 15.69
CA LEU A 444 -0.54 18.10 16.75
C LEU A 444 0.83 17.42 16.69
N TYR A 445 0.89 16.14 16.33
CA TYR A 445 2.15 15.42 16.17
C TYR A 445 3.05 16.06 15.11
N PHE A 446 2.52 16.34 13.92
CA PHE A 446 3.33 16.85 12.82
C PHE A 446 3.53 18.37 12.88
N HIS A 447 2.56 19.16 13.31
CA HIS A 447 2.62 20.63 13.22
C HIS A 447 2.99 21.33 14.53
N ALA A 448 2.68 20.73 15.67
CA ALA A 448 3.14 21.25 16.97
C ALA A 448 4.34 20.49 17.54
N ASN A 449 4.76 19.37 16.90
CA ASN A 449 5.73 18.41 17.42
C ASN A 449 5.39 17.97 18.86
N ARG A 450 4.09 17.73 19.09
CA ARG A 450 3.53 17.40 20.39
C ARG A 450 2.74 16.11 20.29
N PHE A 451 3.03 15.22 21.22
CA PHE A 451 2.18 14.07 21.46
C PHE A 451 0.85 14.54 22.06
N SER A 452 -0.24 13.86 21.71
CA SER A 452 -1.57 14.11 22.25
C SER A 452 -2.41 12.85 22.16
N ARG A 453 -3.36 12.71 23.10
CA ARG A 453 -4.29 11.59 23.16
C ARG A 453 -5.57 11.93 22.38
N ALA A 454 -6.19 10.90 21.79
CA ALA A 454 -7.44 11.04 21.07
C ALA A 454 -8.61 11.26 22.03
N LEU A 455 -9.62 12.02 21.59
CA LEU A 455 -10.89 12.11 22.33
C LEU A 455 -11.67 10.78 22.23
N PRO A 456 -12.50 10.44 23.24
CA PRO A 456 -13.37 9.26 23.17
C PRO A 456 -14.23 9.23 21.91
N GLN A 457 -14.20 8.16 21.13
CA GLN A 457 -14.85 8.08 19.82
C GLN A 457 -16.38 8.04 19.86
N ALA A 458 -16.95 7.46 20.92
CA ALA A 458 -18.39 7.33 21.11
C ALA A 458 -18.76 7.74 22.54
N PRO A 459 -18.78 9.05 22.86
CA PRO A 459 -18.97 9.49 24.23
C PRO A 459 -20.37 9.13 24.73
N ARG A 460 -20.39 8.40 25.84
CA ARG A 460 -21.57 8.19 26.69
C ARG A 460 -21.37 9.03 27.97
N PRO A 461 -22.42 9.30 28.74
CA PRO A 461 -22.27 10.09 29.97
C PRO A 461 -21.21 9.56 30.95
N ASP A 462 -21.10 8.25 31.09
CA ASP A 462 -20.11 7.57 31.94
C ASP A 462 -18.70 7.72 31.38
N THR A 463 -18.51 7.50 30.08
CA THR A 463 -17.24 7.67 29.39
C THR A 463 -16.80 9.13 29.41
N ALA A 464 -17.74 10.08 29.19
CA ALA A 464 -17.43 11.52 29.22
C ALA A 464 -17.03 11.97 30.64
N ARG A 465 -17.65 11.41 31.69
CA ARG A 465 -17.28 11.67 33.08
C ARG A 465 -15.88 11.10 33.39
N ALA A 466 -15.62 9.84 33.06
CA ALA A 466 -14.31 9.22 33.26
C ALA A 466 -13.20 9.98 32.50
N PHE A 467 -13.47 10.40 31.28
CA PHE A 467 -12.57 11.24 30.49
C PHE A 467 -12.30 12.60 31.20
N ALA A 468 -13.36 13.29 31.65
CA ALA A 468 -13.24 14.57 32.35
C ALA A 468 -12.40 14.41 33.64
N ASP A 469 -12.63 13.37 34.43
CA ASP A 469 -11.88 13.06 35.63
C ASP A 469 -10.39 12.80 35.33
N THR A 470 -10.09 12.15 34.21
CA THR A 470 -8.72 11.91 33.76
C THR A 470 -8.05 13.22 33.35
N VAL A 471 -8.70 14.04 32.50
CA VAL A 471 -8.18 15.34 32.05
C VAL A 471 -7.92 16.27 33.23
N ALA A 472 -8.86 16.35 34.19
CA ALA A 472 -8.71 17.19 35.37
C ALA A 472 -7.56 16.74 36.27
N ARG A 473 -7.43 15.42 36.51
CA ARG A 473 -6.35 14.83 37.29
C ARG A 473 -4.97 15.08 36.71
N GLU A 474 -4.84 15.01 35.38
CA GLU A 474 -3.58 15.17 34.66
C GLU A 474 -3.30 16.65 34.30
N HIS A 475 -4.15 17.57 34.68
CA HIS A 475 -4.07 18.99 34.27
C HIS A 475 -4.00 19.16 32.76
N GLY A 476 -4.74 18.28 32.05
CA GLY A 476 -4.75 18.22 30.61
C GLY A 476 -5.50 19.40 29.97
N LEU A 477 -5.23 19.60 28.69
CA LEU A 477 -5.95 20.55 27.83
C LEU A 477 -6.70 19.77 26.75
N ILE A 478 -7.94 20.15 26.51
CA ILE A 478 -8.75 19.61 25.41
C ILE A 478 -8.66 20.58 24.23
N ILE A 479 -8.02 20.17 23.16
CA ILE A 479 -7.89 20.91 21.89
C ILE A 479 -8.92 20.38 20.93
N ALA A 480 -10.03 21.07 20.78
CA ALA A 480 -11.18 20.67 19.99
C ALA A 480 -11.23 21.44 18.68
N PHE A 481 -10.85 20.81 17.59
CA PHE A 481 -10.98 21.39 16.25
C PHE A 481 -12.44 21.24 15.75
N ASP A 482 -13.03 22.34 15.24
CA ASP A 482 -14.38 22.39 14.71
C ASP A 482 -14.47 21.78 13.30
N ARG A 483 -14.00 20.55 13.15
CA ARG A 483 -14.00 19.80 11.90
C ARG A 483 -14.61 18.43 12.09
N ALA A 484 -15.37 17.98 11.09
CA ALA A 484 -15.86 16.61 11.08
C ALA A 484 -14.73 15.63 10.75
N SER A 485 -14.49 14.67 11.63
CA SER A 485 -13.59 13.54 11.37
C SER A 485 -14.40 12.25 11.31
N ARG A 486 -14.01 11.35 10.41
CA ARG A 486 -14.55 9.99 10.41
C ARG A 486 -14.05 9.16 11.60
N PHE A 487 -12.95 9.58 12.19
CA PHE A 487 -12.19 8.83 13.18
C PHE A 487 -12.25 9.40 14.59
N ALA A 488 -12.83 10.59 14.76
CA ALA A 488 -12.95 11.23 16.07
C ALA A 488 -14.39 11.63 16.38
N ALA A 489 -14.74 11.55 17.65
CA ALA A 489 -16.00 12.09 18.14
C ALA A 489 -16.13 13.58 17.81
N SER A 490 -17.35 14.03 17.56
CA SER A 490 -17.63 15.46 17.52
C SER A 490 -17.25 16.06 18.89
N PRO A 491 -16.29 17.00 18.95
CA PRO A 491 -15.93 17.65 20.20
C PRO A 491 -17.14 18.30 20.89
N THR A 492 -18.05 18.85 20.10
CA THR A 492 -19.30 19.44 20.60
C THR A 492 -20.16 18.42 21.34
N ALA A 493 -20.30 17.20 20.81
CA ALA A 493 -21.08 16.15 21.48
C ALA A 493 -20.43 15.70 22.79
N LEU A 494 -19.10 15.57 22.83
CA LEU A 494 -18.35 15.24 24.03
C LEU A 494 -18.48 16.36 25.08
N MET A 495 -18.27 17.63 24.69
CA MET A 495 -18.32 18.78 25.58
C MET A 495 -19.72 19.03 26.18
N GLN A 496 -20.80 18.59 25.55
CA GLN A 496 -22.15 18.61 26.10
C GLN A 496 -22.36 17.56 27.22
N LEU A 497 -21.57 16.51 27.24
CA LEU A 497 -21.63 15.42 28.23
C LEU A 497 -20.60 15.61 29.36
N VAL A 498 -19.57 16.42 29.16
CA VAL A 498 -18.57 16.73 30.19
C VAL A 498 -19.22 17.57 31.29
N PRO A 499 -19.09 17.15 32.57
CA PRO A 499 -19.66 17.91 33.69
C PRO A 499 -19.05 19.32 33.80
N PRO A 500 -19.88 20.36 34.09
CA PRO A 500 -19.35 21.68 34.39
C PRO A 500 -18.64 21.70 35.76
N PRO A 501 -17.72 22.67 36.01
CA PRO A 501 -17.39 23.77 35.14
C PRO A 501 -16.33 23.42 34.08
N VAL A 502 -16.47 24.02 32.90
CA VAL A 502 -15.50 23.94 31.80
C VAL A 502 -15.02 25.33 31.48
N HIS A 503 -13.71 25.56 31.55
CA HIS A 503 -13.11 26.86 31.20
C HIS A 503 -12.63 26.88 29.76
N VAL A 504 -13.05 27.89 29.00
CA VAL A 504 -12.53 28.14 27.65
C VAL A 504 -11.25 28.96 27.77
N VAL A 505 -10.11 28.35 27.45
CA VAL A 505 -8.79 28.97 27.46
C VAL A 505 -8.60 29.85 26.22
N LEU A 506 -9.01 29.32 25.06
CA LEU A 506 -8.94 30.01 23.77
C LEU A 506 -10.11 29.59 22.90
N ARG A 507 -10.65 30.53 22.12
CA ARG A 507 -11.59 30.25 21.02
C ARG A 507 -11.13 30.92 19.76
N THR A 508 -11.10 30.18 18.67
CA THR A 508 -10.63 30.63 17.35
C THR A 508 -11.65 30.23 16.28
N HIS A 509 -11.36 30.56 15.02
CA HIS A 509 -12.22 30.17 13.91
C HIS A 509 -12.14 28.67 13.56
N ASP A 510 -11.08 27.98 14.00
CA ASP A 510 -10.86 26.55 13.73
C ASP A 510 -11.18 25.65 14.93
N GLY A 511 -11.63 26.26 16.08
CA GLY A 511 -12.07 25.49 17.25
C GLY A 511 -11.83 26.18 18.58
N ALA A 512 -11.66 25.39 19.64
CA ALA A 512 -11.44 25.90 20.98
C ALA A 512 -10.51 25.01 21.82
N ILE A 513 -9.89 25.62 22.84
CA ILE A 513 -9.12 24.96 23.87
C ILE A 513 -9.87 25.08 25.20
N TYR A 514 -10.04 23.94 25.85
CA TYR A 514 -10.72 23.86 27.13
C TYR A 514 -9.80 23.34 28.21
N GLU A 515 -10.04 23.82 29.42
CA GLU A 515 -9.43 23.34 30.66
C GLU A 515 -10.52 22.92 31.65
N LEU A 516 -10.33 21.80 32.32
CA LEU A 516 -11.22 21.34 33.36
C LEU A 516 -10.62 21.67 34.73
N PRO A 517 -11.36 22.34 35.64
CA PRO A 517 -10.90 22.58 36.99
C PRO A 517 -10.78 21.25 37.76
N ARG A 518 -9.98 21.28 38.82
CA ARG A 518 -9.85 20.17 39.75
C ARG A 518 -11.15 19.86 40.49
#